data_f57592e2d3fb976aac0d9b3d0e5a45a6
#
_entry.id   f57592e2d3fb976aac0d9b3d0e5a45a6
#
_cell.length_a   1.000
_cell.length_b   1.000
_cell.length_c   1.000
_cell.angle_alpha   90.00
_cell.angle_beta   90.00
_cell.angle_gamma   90.00
#
_symmetry.space_group_name_H-M   'P 1'
#
loop_
_entity.id
_entity.type
_entity.pdbx_description
1 polymer ?
#
loop_
_entity_poly.entity_id
_entity_poly.type
_entity_poly.pdbx_seq_one_letter_code
_entity_poly.pdbx_strand_id
1 'polypeptide(L)'
;MRINLIIVRQHNTMSSDDTLKVLLERTTEAADLDFKSTFDVNAPGDWLEIIKDIAAFANSGGGTLLIGVNDDGTPSGADVTGALGIDPADLTNRIHKYTGTHFHGFEFAECEKAGHEICSVTVKSTRIPLVFTRVGTYEPTQGKQKTVFSLGTVYFRHGAKSEPGTSDDLRAFLDRELELIKRSWLDGISKVVEAPAGSRIAILPPETQPTGPSGAVPLQLTNDHNAPAYYAIPIDTTHPFRQKEVVREINTRLAGKKSITSHDILCVRRVYSVQKDIKFCYTQNYASPRYSQAFVDWLVQKYNEDTKFFEKTKDQFDQLKQNAA
;
A
#
# COMPACT_ATOMS: atom_id res chain seq x y z
N MET A 1 24.64 -8.04 -33.69
CA MET A 1 24.11 -7.05 -32.76
C MET A 1 24.20 -7.66 -31.36
N ARG A 2 25.22 -7.28 -30.57
CA ARG A 2 25.42 -7.85 -29.22
C ARG A 2 24.55 -7.08 -28.23
N ILE A 3 23.59 -7.74 -27.65
CA ILE A 3 22.79 -7.21 -26.55
C ILE A 3 23.62 -7.33 -25.28
N ASN A 4 24.08 -6.21 -24.74
CA ASN A 4 24.71 -6.16 -23.42
C ASN A 4 23.62 -6.35 -22.37
N LEU A 5 23.59 -7.53 -21.77
CA LEU A 5 22.75 -7.83 -20.61
C LEU A 5 23.36 -7.08 -19.42
N ILE A 6 22.72 -6.01 -19.00
CA ILE A 6 23.04 -5.35 -17.72
C ILE A 6 22.51 -6.26 -16.60
N ILE A 7 23.43 -6.99 -15.97
CA ILE A 7 23.11 -7.73 -14.74
C ILE A 7 22.85 -6.70 -13.64
N VAL A 8 21.58 -6.46 -13.34
CA VAL A 8 21.18 -5.73 -12.13
C VAL A 8 21.60 -6.60 -10.94
N ARG A 9 22.62 -6.17 -10.21
CA ARG A 9 23.01 -6.78 -8.94
C ARG A 9 21.77 -6.78 -8.03
N GLN A 10 21.35 -7.97 -7.62
CA GLN A 10 20.44 -8.12 -6.49
C GLN A 10 21.05 -7.38 -5.30
N HIS A 11 20.40 -6.33 -4.85
CA HIS A 11 20.70 -5.75 -3.55
C HIS A 11 20.27 -6.80 -2.53
N ASN A 12 21.24 -7.42 -1.90
CA ASN A 12 21.06 -8.23 -0.71
C ASN A 12 20.53 -7.25 0.36
N THR A 13 19.22 -7.22 0.58
CA THR A 13 18.62 -6.49 1.70
C THR A 13 19.11 -7.19 2.96
N MET A 14 20.00 -6.54 3.70
CA MET A 14 20.41 -6.97 5.05
C MET A 14 19.15 -7.16 5.89
N SER A 15 19.14 -8.18 6.74
CA SER A 15 18.03 -8.37 7.67
C SER A 15 17.94 -7.18 8.62
N SER A 16 16.78 -6.93 9.21
CA SER A 16 16.62 -5.87 10.24
C SER A 16 17.62 -6.04 11.38
N ASP A 17 17.89 -7.28 11.77
CA ASP A 17 18.84 -7.64 12.84
C ASP A 17 20.29 -7.33 12.45
N ASP A 18 20.68 -7.55 11.19
CA ASP A 18 22.03 -7.23 10.73
C ASP A 18 22.24 -5.71 10.63
N THR A 19 21.20 -4.98 10.24
CA THR A 19 21.22 -3.51 10.23
C THR A 19 21.37 -2.95 11.63
N LEU A 20 20.62 -3.47 12.61
CA LEU A 20 20.71 -3.04 14.01
C LEU A 20 22.10 -3.30 14.60
N LYS A 21 22.72 -4.47 14.34
CA LYS A 21 24.09 -4.76 14.78
C LYS A 21 25.10 -3.73 14.28
N VAL A 22 25.01 -3.34 13.00
CA VAL A 22 25.89 -2.30 12.45
C VAL A 22 25.66 -0.94 13.13
N LEU A 23 24.42 -0.60 13.45
CA LEU A 23 24.10 0.65 14.16
C LEU A 23 24.62 0.64 15.59
N LEU A 24 24.58 -0.51 16.28
CA LEU A 24 25.10 -0.66 17.62
C LEU A 24 26.62 -0.49 17.72
N GLU A 25 27.38 -0.74 16.66
CA GLU A 25 28.83 -0.53 16.63
C GLU A 25 29.23 0.94 16.42
N ARG A 26 28.30 1.80 15.98
CA ARG A 26 28.58 3.23 15.74
C ARG A 26 28.82 3.96 17.07
N THR A 27 29.71 4.92 17.00
CA THR A 27 30.08 5.82 18.11
C THR A 27 29.65 7.26 17.87
N THR A 28 29.02 7.54 16.75
CA THR A 28 28.57 8.89 16.39
C THR A 28 27.17 8.83 15.81
N GLU A 29 26.37 9.84 16.11
CA GLU A 29 25.07 10.06 15.52
C GLU A 29 25.16 10.40 14.03
N ALA A 30 24.07 10.14 13.31
CA ALA A 30 23.93 10.45 11.88
C ALA A 30 22.48 10.74 11.53
N ALA A 31 22.20 10.94 10.24
CA ALA A 31 20.85 11.18 9.77
C ALA A 31 19.89 10.01 10.04
N ASP A 32 20.43 8.79 10.13
CA ASP A 32 19.71 7.54 10.38
C ASP A 32 19.84 7.00 11.82
N LEU A 33 20.59 7.68 12.69
CA LEU A 33 20.89 7.23 14.06
C LEU A 33 20.95 8.41 15.04
N ASP A 34 20.27 8.28 16.18
CA ASP A 34 20.31 9.24 17.28
C ASP A 34 20.48 8.51 18.62
N PHE A 35 21.14 9.16 19.57
CA PHE A 35 21.39 8.63 20.90
C PHE A 35 20.63 9.41 21.97
N LYS A 36 20.14 8.69 22.97
CA LYS A 36 19.56 9.27 24.18
C LYS A 36 20.17 8.57 25.40
N SER A 37 20.87 9.32 26.21
CA SER A 37 21.50 8.76 27.43
C SER A 37 20.47 8.21 28.42
N THR A 38 19.30 8.84 28.50
CA THR A 38 18.19 8.45 29.38
C THR A 38 16.86 8.73 28.76
N PHE A 39 15.81 8.08 29.25
CA PHE A 39 14.42 8.42 28.97
C PHE A 39 13.54 8.12 30.18
N ASP A 40 12.91 9.15 30.72
CA ASP A 40 11.96 9.00 31.83
C ASP A 40 10.52 9.06 31.29
N VAL A 41 9.79 7.96 31.40
CA VAL A 41 8.37 7.83 31.01
C VAL A 41 7.47 8.80 31.78
N ASN A 42 7.90 9.34 32.93
CA ASN A 42 7.14 10.30 33.71
C ASN A 42 7.51 11.76 33.39
N ALA A 43 8.56 11.99 32.60
CA ALA A 43 8.97 13.32 32.19
C ALA A 43 8.28 13.79 30.92
N PRO A 44 7.38 14.80 30.96
CA PRO A 44 6.73 15.32 29.77
C PRO A 44 7.69 15.82 28.68
N GLY A 45 8.86 16.34 29.10
CA GLY A 45 9.89 16.81 28.17
C GLY A 45 10.48 15.72 27.32
N ASP A 46 10.79 14.56 27.90
CA ASP A 46 11.38 13.42 27.20
C ASP A 46 10.42 12.87 26.14
N TRP A 47 9.13 12.82 26.46
CA TRP A 47 8.10 12.45 25.49
C TRP A 47 8.03 13.41 24.29
N LEU A 48 8.12 14.72 24.53
CA LEU A 48 8.08 15.70 23.44
C LEU A 48 9.31 15.61 22.55
N GLU A 49 10.49 15.44 23.14
CA GLU A 49 11.75 15.28 22.39
C GLU A 49 11.69 13.99 21.54
N ILE A 50 11.30 12.85 22.10
CA ILE A 50 11.16 11.58 21.36
C ILE A 50 10.13 11.70 20.24
N ILE A 51 8.97 12.30 20.47
CA ILE A 51 7.95 12.49 19.43
C ILE A 51 8.50 13.36 18.28
N LYS A 52 9.26 14.40 18.59
CA LYS A 52 9.93 15.24 17.59
C LYS A 52 10.93 14.43 16.77
N ASP A 53 11.77 13.63 17.44
CA ASP A 53 12.81 12.83 16.78
C ASP A 53 12.19 11.72 15.91
N ILE A 54 11.14 11.04 16.40
CA ILE A 54 10.38 10.06 15.60
C ILE A 54 9.77 10.72 14.35
N ALA A 55 9.17 11.91 14.51
CA ALA A 55 8.61 12.63 13.37
C ALA A 55 9.70 13.04 12.37
N ALA A 56 10.86 13.50 12.84
CA ALA A 56 11.99 13.85 11.99
C ALA A 56 12.54 12.63 11.23
N PHE A 57 12.72 11.48 11.89
CA PHE A 57 13.11 10.23 11.22
C PHE A 57 12.08 9.79 10.19
N ALA A 58 10.81 9.74 10.55
CA ALA A 58 9.73 9.33 9.63
C ALA A 58 9.70 10.21 8.37
N ASN A 59 9.90 11.51 8.52
CA ASN A 59 9.95 12.46 7.41
C ASN A 59 11.24 12.33 6.57
N SER A 60 12.35 11.89 7.18
CA SER A 60 13.67 11.80 6.52
C SER A 60 13.98 10.43 5.90
N GLY A 61 13.04 9.48 5.91
CA GLY A 61 13.27 8.17 5.30
C GLY A 61 13.37 7.02 6.30
N GLY A 62 13.22 7.30 7.58
CA GLY A 62 13.38 6.37 8.69
C GLY A 62 14.71 6.53 9.42
N GLY A 63 14.90 5.74 10.47
CA GLY A 63 16.11 5.74 11.28
C GLY A 63 15.91 4.99 12.59
N THR A 64 16.92 5.06 13.46
CA THR A 64 16.91 4.36 14.75
C THR A 64 17.32 5.31 15.86
N LEU A 65 16.58 5.28 16.95
CA LEU A 65 16.92 5.95 18.21
C LEU A 65 17.41 4.88 19.18
N LEU A 66 18.58 5.10 19.81
CA LEU A 66 19.12 4.23 20.85
C LEU A 66 19.02 4.93 22.20
N ILE A 67 18.22 4.38 23.12
CA ILE A 67 18.02 4.87 24.46
C ILE A 67 18.92 4.06 25.40
N GLY A 68 19.65 4.72 26.29
CA GLY A 68 20.69 4.15 27.13
C GLY A 68 22.11 4.35 26.57
N VAL A 69 22.26 5.23 25.56
CA VAL A 69 23.54 5.52 24.89
C VAL A 69 23.87 7.03 25.00
N ASN A 70 25.08 7.36 25.38
CA ASN A 70 25.60 8.72 25.41
C ASN A 70 25.94 9.24 24.00
N ASP A 71 26.11 10.56 23.85
CA ASP A 71 26.42 11.23 22.60
C ASP A 71 27.74 10.74 21.94
N ASP A 72 28.66 10.19 22.74
CA ASP A 72 29.92 9.58 22.28
C ASP A 72 29.79 8.11 21.88
N GLY A 73 28.56 7.59 21.89
CA GLY A 73 28.25 6.20 21.53
C GLY A 73 28.56 5.18 22.62
N THR A 74 28.98 5.59 23.82
CA THR A 74 29.18 4.69 24.97
C THR A 74 27.83 4.41 25.65
N PRO A 75 27.64 3.21 26.25
CA PRO A 75 26.48 2.97 27.10
C PRO A 75 26.43 3.95 28.28
N SER A 76 25.24 4.49 28.57
CA SER A 76 25.05 5.38 29.72
C SER A 76 24.92 4.65 31.04
N GLY A 77 24.55 3.36 30.99
CA GLY A 77 24.24 2.57 32.21
C GLY A 77 22.90 2.95 32.85
N ALA A 78 22.08 3.76 32.16
CA ALA A 78 20.76 4.10 32.65
C ALA A 78 19.80 2.91 32.55
N ASP A 79 18.81 2.85 33.42
CA ASP A 79 17.73 1.90 33.37
C ASP A 79 16.81 2.21 32.16
N VAL A 80 16.68 1.28 31.22
CA VAL A 80 15.87 1.38 30.02
C VAL A 80 14.56 0.61 30.11
N THR A 81 14.29 -0.05 31.24
CA THR A 81 13.07 -0.87 31.47
C THR A 81 11.78 -0.06 31.20
N GLY A 82 11.78 1.22 31.62
CA GLY A 82 10.67 2.13 31.36
C GLY A 82 10.41 2.35 29.84
N ALA A 83 11.48 2.50 29.06
CA ALA A 83 11.37 2.65 27.60
C ALA A 83 10.91 1.35 26.92
N LEU A 84 11.43 0.20 27.33
CA LEU A 84 11.02 -1.12 26.83
C LEU A 84 9.58 -1.48 27.21
N GLY A 85 9.08 -0.95 28.32
CA GLY A 85 7.69 -1.15 28.78
C GLY A 85 6.65 -0.24 28.11
N ILE A 86 7.03 0.62 27.16
CA ILE A 86 6.09 1.51 26.47
C ILE A 86 5.11 0.70 25.63
N ASP A 87 3.79 0.90 25.86
CA ASP A 87 2.77 0.39 24.96
C ASP A 87 2.82 1.16 23.63
N PRO A 88 3.02 0.47 22.48
CA PRO A 88 2.97 1.11 21.17
C PRO A 88 1.70 1.92 20.91
N ALA A 89 0.56 1.51 21.49
CA ALA A 89 -0.69 2.26 21.37
C ALA A 89 -0.62 3.62 22.08
N ASP A 90 0.04 3.69 23.24
CA ASP A 90 0.26 4.94 23.97
C ASP A 90 1.13 5.92 23.17
N LEU A 91 2.23 5.44 22.60
CA LEU A 91 3.08 6.29 21.76
C LEU A 91 2.33 6.76 20.51
N THR A 92 1.58 5.88 19.84
CA THR A 92 0.72 6.25 18.71
C THR A 92 -0.27 7.36 19.09
N ASN A 93 -0.94 7.24 20.24
CA ASN A 93 -1.89 8.24 20.73
C ASN A 93 -1.22 9.57 21.03
N ARG A 94 0.00 9.54 21.58
CA ARG A 94 0.81 10.74 21.83
C ARG A 94 1.25 11.43 20.54
N ILE A 95 1.70 10.66 19.55
CA ILE A 95 2.03 11.19 18.21
C ILE A 95 0.76 11.79 17.57
N HIS A 96 -0.36 11.07 17.59
CA HIS A 96 -1.64 11.57 17.07
C HIS A 96 -2.10 12.86 17.75
N LYS A 97 -1.94 12.98 19.06
CA LYS A 97 -2.29 14.20 19.81
C LYS A 97 -1.61 15.44 19.23
N TYR A 98 -0.36 15.31 18.76
CA TYR A 98 0.44 16.46 18.30
C TYR A 98 0.48 16.61 16.77
N THR A 99 0.24 15.54 16.00
CA THR A 99 0.33 15.57 14.52
C THR A 99 -1.01 15.39 13.84
N GLY A 100 -2.04 14.91 14.56
CA GLY A 100 -3.31 14.52 13.96
C GLY A 100 -3.25 13.21 13.15
N THR A 101 -2.09 12.53 13.13
CA THR A 101 -1.86 11.30 12.35
C THR A 101 -1.60 10.12 13.28
N HIS A 102 -2.31 9.00 13.07
CA HIS A 102 -2.02 7.73 13.73
C HIS A 102 -0.83 7.06 13.04
N PHE A 103 0.38 7.39 13.47
CA PHE A 103 1.60 6.82 12.94
C PHE A 103 1.99 5.58 13.74
N HIS A 104 2.10 4.43 13.05
CA HIS A 104 2.44 3.12 13.61
C HIS A 104 3.79 2.59 13.09
N GLY A 105 4.54 3.42 12.39
CA GLY A 105 5.78 3.04 11.73
C GLY A 105 6.99 3.03 12.67
N PHE A 106 6.86 2.49 13.87
CA PHE A 106 7.97 2.35 14.83
C PHE A 106 7.92 0.99 15.52
N GLU A 107 9.09 0.54 16.00
CA GLU A 107 9.25 -0.75 16.68
C GLU A 107 10.29 -0.61 17.79
N PHE A 108 9.96 -1.10 18.98
CA PHE A 108 10.86 -1.17 20.12
C PHE A 108 11.53 -2.53 20.16
N ALA A 109 12.82 -2.58 20.42
CA ALA A 109 13.54 -3.82 20.66
C ALA A 109 14.58 -3.62 21.77
N GLU A 110 14.68 -4.63 22.63
CA GLU A 110 15.78 -4.78 23.57
C GLU A 110 17.03 -5.19 22.80
N CYS A 111 18.17 -4.57 23.10
CA CYS A 111 19.45 -4.92 22.54
C CYS A 111 20.57 -4.65 23.57
N GLU A 112 21.75 -5.16 23.28
CA GLU A 112 22.92 -5.04 24.15
C GLU A 112 24.05 -4.27 23.44
N LYS A 113 24.65 -3.33 24.12
CA LYS A 113 25.84 -2.62 23.66
C LYS A 113 26.91 -2.63 24.76
N ALA A 114 28.07 -3.26 24.49
CA ALA A 114 29.19 -3.38 25.40
C ALA A 114 28.80 -3.91 26.81
N GLY A 115 27.91 -4.91 26.87
CA GLY A 115 27.47 -5.53 28.13
C GLY A 115 26.38 -4.77 28.89
N HIS A 116 25.80 -3.72 28.29
CA HIS A 116 24.71 -2.93 28.87
C HIS A 116 23.45 -3.10 28.06
N GLU A 117 22.31 -3.25 28.74
CA GLU A 117 20.98 -3.26 28.14
C GLU A 117 20.64 -1.85 27.63
N ILE A 118 20.18 -1.76 26.40
CA ILE A 118 19.68 -0.54 25.76
C ILE A 118 18.36 -0.81 25.02
N CYS A 119 17.57 0.24 24.82
CA CYS A 119 16.33 0.15 24.03
C CYS A 119 16.54 0.80 22.66
N SER A 120 16.29 0.05 21.60
CA SER A 120 16.24 0.61 20.23
C SER A 120 14.81 0.92 19.83
N VAL A 121 14.61 2.07 19.19
CA VAL A 121 13.34 2.47 18.56
C VAL A 121 13.61 2.66 17.08
N THR A 122 13.28 1.66 16.28
CA THR A 122 13.39 1.74 14.82
C THR A 122 12.16 2.42 14.24
N VAL A 123 12.37 3.48 13.46
CA VAL A 123 11.32 4.29 12.85
C VAL A 123 11.34 4.11 11.34
N LYS A 124 10.20 3.76 10.75
CA LYS A 124 9.99 3.63 9.30
C LYS A 124 9.64 4.98 8.69
N SER A 125 9.92 5.15 7.40
CA SER A 125 9.50 6.33 6.67
C SER A 125 7.97 6.45 6.60
N THR A 126 7.47 7.68 6.51
CA THR A 126 6.07 7.99 6.22
C THR A 126 5.90 8.41 4.76
N ARG A 127 4.73 8.19 4.19
CA ARG A 127 4.36 8.64 2.82
C ARG A 127 3.83 10.06 2.77
N ILE A 128 3.38 10.59 3.90
CA ILE A 128 2.88 11.95 4.05
C ILE A 128 3.64 12.56 5.23
N PRO A 129 4.22 13.76 5.09
CA PRO A 129 4.97 14.36 6.17
C PRO A 129 4.16 14.50 7.46
N LEU A 130 4.74 14.13 8.59
CA LEU A 130 4.15 14.38 9.90
C LEU A 130 4.34 15.87 10.22
N VAL A 131 3.24 16.59 10.26
CA VAL A 131 3.18 18.03 10.56
C VAL A 131 2.68 18.21 11.98
N PHE A 132 3.34 19.02 12.78
CA PHE A 132 2.86 19.33 14.13
C PHE A 132 1.65 20.26 14.09
N THR A 133 0.51 19.78 14.55
CA THR A 133 -0.76 20.51 14.61
C THR A 133 -1.03 21.15 15.96
N ARG A 134 -0.12 20.95 16.92
CA ARG A 134 -0.15 21.54 18.27
C ARG A 134 1.25 21.88 18.72
N VAL A 135 1.34 22.87 19.60
CA VAL A 135 2.61 23.23 20.27
C VAL A 135 2.93 22.21 21.35
N GLY A 136 4.18 21.74 21.38
CA GLY A 136 4.72 20.90 22.45
C GLY A 136 5.57 21.73 23.41
N THR A 137 5.07 21.96 24.64
CA THR A 137 5.76 22.74 25.68
C THR A 137 5.75 21.98 26.99
N TYR A 138 6.81 22.18 27.76
CA TYR A 138 6.94 21.68 29.14
C TYR A 138 7.74 22.65 30.01
N GLU A 139 7.69 22.46 31.32
CA GLU A 139 8.47 23.26 32.30
C GLU A 139 9.60 22.40 32.86
N PRO A 140 10.83 22.57 32.37
CA PRO A 140 12.01 21.86 32.95
C PRO A 140 12.39 22.38 34.35
N THR A 141 12.06 23.65 34.64
CA THR A 141 12.30 24.30 35.91
C THR A 141 11.11 25.24 36.17
N GLN A 142 10.72 25.36 37.44
CA GLN A 142 9.59 26.19 37.85
C GLN A 142 9.70 27.61 37.25
N GLY A 143 8.68 28.04 36.51
CA GLY A 143 8.59 29.35 35.85
C GLY A 143 9.35 29.49 34.54
N LYS A 144 9.96 28.41 33.98
CA LYS A 144 10.61 28.43 32.66
C LYS A 144 9.92 27.45 31.74
N GLN A 145 9.17 27.92 30.76
CA GLN A 145 8.56 27.09 29.74
C GLN A 145 9.56 26.84 28.59
N LYS A 146 9.76 25.59 28.18
CA LYS A 146 10.52 25.20 26.98
C LYS A 146 9.57 24.70 25.91
N THR A 147 9.69 25.24 24.69
CA THR A 147 8.97 24.76 23.49
C THR A 147 9.87 23.82 22.71
N VAL A 148 9.41 22.59 22.47
CA VAL A 148 10.15 21.57 21.73
C VAL A 148 9.81 21.65 20.24
N PHE A 149 8.52 21.84 19.93
CA PHE A 149 8.04 22.04 18.57
C PHE A 149 6.84 22.98 18.52
N SER A 150 6.66 23.67 17.38
CA SER A 150 5.61 24.65 17.15
C SER A 150 4.56 24.12 16.19
N LEU A 151 3.37 24.75 16.22
CA LEU A 151 2.28 24.51 15.27
C LEU A 151 2.75 24.77 13.83
N GLY A 152 2.39 23.87 12.91
CA GLY A 152 2.71 23.97 11.49
C GLY A 152 4.10 23.53 11.11
N THR A 153 4.94 23.15 12.08
CA THR A 153 6.33 22.75 11.81
C THR A 153 6.40 21.29 11.36
N VAL A 154 7.24 21.04 10.37
CA VAL A 154 7.67 19.70 9.92
C VAL A 154 9.14 19.56 10.27
N TYR A 155 9.51 18.52 10.99
CA TYR A 155 10.91 18.28 11.34
C TYR A 155 11.54 17.25 10.42
N PHE A 156 12.82 17.47 10.10
CA PHE A 156 13.67 16.55 9.35
C PHE A 156 15.00 16.33 10.05
N ARG A 157 15.72 15.29 9.68
CA ARG A 157 17.06 14.99 10.18
C ARG A 157 18.10 15.68 9.30
N HIS A 158 18.85 16.61 9.88
CA HIS A 158 20.02 17.25 9.28
C HIS A 158 21.29 16.71 10.00
N GLY A 159 21.82 15.60 9.47
CA GLY A 159 22.87 14.87 10.19
C GLY A 159 22.34 14.35 11.55
N ALA A 160 23.01 14.71 12.62
CA ALA A 160 22.62 14.31 13.99
C ALA A 160 21.46 15.10 14.60
N LYS A 161 20.88 16.10 13.91
CA LYS A 161 19.89 17.00 14.51
C LYS A 161 18.52 16.88 13.89
N SER A 162 17.48 16.96 14.73
CA SER A 162 16.08 17.12 14.29
C SER A 162 15.76 18.62 14.23
N GLU A 163 15.66 19.17 13.02
CA GLU A 163 15.48 20.61 12.77
C GLU A 163 14.21 20.87 11.97
N PRO A 164 13.62 22.08 12.08
CA PRO A 164 12.52 22.50 11.23
C PRO A 164 12.89 22.41 9.75
N GLY A 165 12.02 21.79 8.97
CA GLY A 165 12.25 21.55 7.56
C GLY A 165 12.18 22.79 6.69
N THR A 166 12.95 22.74 5.63
CA THR A 166 13.03 23.74 4.55
C THR A 166 12.24 23.27 3.31
N SER A 167 12.16 24.13 2.30
CA SER A 167 11.59 23.74 0.99
C SER A 167 12.40 22.64 0.31
N ASP A 168 13.71 22.57 0.55
CA ASP A 168 14.57 21.54 -0.03
C ASP A 168 14.35 20.17 0.64
N ASP A 169 14.09 20.14 1.94
CA ASP A 169 13.70 18.93 2.66
C ASP A 169 12.37 18.37 2.15
N LEU A 170 11.38 19.25 1.96
CA LEU A 170 10.09 18.85 1.37
C LEU A 170 10.26 18.33 -0.06
N ARG A 171 11.14 18.95 -0.86
CA ARG A 171 11.46 18.46 -2.20
C ARG A 171 12.10 17.08 -2.14
N ALA A 172 13.11 16.89 -1.29
CA ALA A 172 13.77 15.61 -1.10
C ALA A 172 12.80 14.51 -0.62
N PHE A 173 11.85 14.87 0.26
CA PHE A 173 10.75 14.00 0.67
C PHE A 173 9.90 13.56 -0.52
N LEU A 174 9.43 14.50 -1.35
CA LEU A 174 8.62 14.22 -2.53
C LEU A 174 9.37 13.39 -3.57
N ASP A 175 10.64 13.70 -3.82
CA ASP A 175 11.48 12.96 -4.76
C ASP A 175 11.66 11.50 -4.31
N ARG A 176 11.86 11.27 -3.02
CA ARG A 176 11.93 9.92 -2.44
C ARG A 176 10.63 9.15 -2.66
N GLU A 177 9.47 9.75 -2.38
CA GLU A 177 8.18 9.10 -2.57
C GLU A 177 7.89 8.80 -4.05
N LEU A 178 8.25 9.71 -4.95
CA LEU A 178 8.16 9.49 -6.39
C LEU A 178 9.05 8.33 -6.85
N GLU A 179 10.28 8.23 -6.33
CA GLU A 179 11.18 7.12 -6.63
C GLU A 179 10.64 5.77 -6.12
N LEU A 180 10.01 5.74 -4.94
CA LEU A 180 9.35 4.53 -4.43
C LEU A 180 8.19 4.11 -5.33
N ILE A 181 7.38 5.06 -5.80
CA ILE A 181 6.30 4.81 -6.75
C ILE A 181 6.86 4.28 -8.07
N LYS A 182 7.90 4.92 -8.63
CA LYS A 182 8.55 4.47 -9.87
C LYS A 182 9.11 3.05 -9.73
N ARG A 183 9.78 2.73 -8.62
CA ARG A 183 10.30 1.37 -8.35
C ARG A 183 9.18 0.35 -8.30
N SER A 184 8.08 0.66 -7.60
CA SER A 184 6.91 -0.21 -7.55
C SER A 184 6.32 -0.49 -8.95
N TRP A 185 6.35 0.50 -9.84
CA TRP A 185 5.93 0.32 -11.23
C TRP A 185 6.88 -0.57 -12.01
N LEU A 186 8.20 -0.33 -11.89
CA LEU A 186 9.22 -1.14 -12.56
C LEU A 186 9.17 -2.60 -12.12
N ASP A 187 8.94 -2.88 -10.83
CA ASP A 187 8.75 -4.23 -10.30
C ASP A 187 7.49 -4.88 -10.89
N GLY A 188 6.41 -4.12 -11.05
CA GLY A 188 5.20 -4.56 -11.72
C GLY A 188 5.44 -4.93 -13.19
N ILE A 189 6.23 -4.11 -13.90
CA ILE A 189 6.63 -4.34 -15.30
C ILE A 189 7.48 -5.59 -15.43
N SER A 190 8.47 -5.77 -14.57
CA SER A 190 9.32 -6.97 -14.57
C SER A 190 8.50 -8.24 -14.48
N LYS A 191 7.51 -8.29 -13.57
CA LYS A 191 6.59 -9.41 -13.43
C LYS A 191 5.74 -9.67 -14.68
N VAL A 192 5.41 -8.63 -15.44
CA VAL A 192 4.67 -8.75 -16.72
C VAL A 192 5.58 -9.34 -17.80
N VAL A 193 6.85 -8.91 -17.86
CA VAL A 193 7.82 -9.42 -18.82
C VAL A 193 8.19 -10.87 -18.54
N GLU A 194 8.22 -11.25 -17.26
CA GLU A 194 8.48 -12.63 -16.81
C GLU A 194 7.26 -13.55 -16.95
N ALA A 195 6.08 -13.01 -17.26
CA ALA A 195 4.87 -13.80 -17.41
C ALA A 195 5.01 -14.82 -18.57
N PRO A 196 4.57 -16.07 -18.39
CA PRO A 196 4.66 -17.10 -19.42
C PRO A 196 4.02 -16.64 -20.74
N ALA A 197 4.57 -17.09 -21.87
CA ALA A 197 4.01 -16.79 -23.19
C ALA A 197 2.53 -17.21 -23.26
N GLY A 198 1.65 -16.30 -23.70
CA GLY A 198 0.20 -16.49 -23.73
C GLY A 198 -0.53 -16.00 -22.49
N SER A 199 0.16 -15.47 -21.48
CA SER A 199 -0.48 -14.78 -20.36
C SER A 199 -1.24 -13.54 -20.83
N ARG A 200 -2.38 -13.27 -20.18
CA ARG A 200 -3.19 -12.06 -20.45
C ARG A 200 -3.05 -11.10 -19.29
N ILE A 201 -2.78 -9.84 -19.62
CA ILE A 201 -2.78 -8.76 -18.64
C ILE A 201 -4.21 -8.20 -18.58
N ALA A 202 -4.82 -8.25 -17.40
CA ALA A 202 -6.10 -7.62 -17.15
C ALA A 202 -5.89 -6.38 -16.26
N ILE A 203 -6.52 -5.26 -16.64
CA ILE A 203 -6.56 -4.06 -15.82
C ILE A 203 -7.85 -4.13 -15.01
N LEU A 204 -7.71 -4.22 -13.69
CA LEU A 204 -8.84 -4.28 -12.77
C LEU A 204 -8.97 -2.94 -12.04
N PRO A 205 -10.21 -2.46 -11.77
CA PRO A 205 -10.40 -1.31 -10.88
C PRO A 205 -9.79 -1.58 -9.49
N PRO A 206 -9.32 -0.53 -8.77
CA PRO A 206 -8.66 -0.68 -7.47
C PRO A 206 -9.47 -1.45 -6.41
N GLU A 207 -10.80 -1.44 -6.55
CA GLU A 207 -11.74 -2.09 -5.62
C GLU A 207 -12.03 -3.56 -5.99
N THR A 208 -11.50 -4.03 -7.12
CA THR A 208 -11.73 -5.40 -7.58
C THR A 208 -10.62 -6.28 -7.03
N GLN A 209 -10.91 -7.05 -5.98
CA GLN A 209 -10.00 -8.11 -5.58
C GLN A 209 -9.91 -9.13 -6.74
N PRO A 210 -8.69 -9.45 -7.21
CA PRO A 210 -8.54 -10.42 -8.29
C PRO A 210 -9.05 -11.78 -7.82
N THR A 211 -10.17 -12.22 -8.35
CA THR A 211 -10.68 -13.60 -8.23
C THR A 211 -10.05 -14.51 -9.29
N GLY A 212 -8.83 -14.19 -9.70
CA GLY A 212 -8.02 -14.99 -10.60
C GLY A 212 -7.14 -16.00 -9.85
N PRO A 213 -6.52 -16.95 -10.56
CA PRO A 213 -5.54 -17.83 -9.96
C PRO A 213 -4.47 -17.01 -9.23
N SER A 214 -4.08 -17.49 -8.07
CA SER A 214 -3.09 -16.88 -7.17
C SER A 214 -1.89 -16.36 -7.95
N GLY A 215 -1.68 -15.03 -7.97
CA GLY A 215 -0.54 -14.39 -8.62
C GLY A 215 -0.86 -13.25 -9.61
N ALA A 216 -2.11 -12.91 -9.85
CA ALA A 216 -2.44 -11.74 -10.67
C ALA A 216 -2.03 -10.43 -9.96
N VAL A 217 -1.14 -9.66 -10.57
CA VAL A 217 -0.68 -8.36 -10.03
C VAL A 217 -1.42 -7.25 -10.76
N PRO A 218 -2.15 -6.37 -10.05
CA PRO A 218 -2.81 -5.23 -10.67
C PRO A 218 -1.76 -4.22 -11.19
N LEU A 219 -1.90 -3.79 -12.44
CA LEU A 219 -1.13 -2.69 -13.03
C LEU A 219 -1.95 -1.41 -12.95
N GLN A 220 -1.36 -0.36 -12.38
CA GLN A 220 -1.98 0.95 -12.37
C GLN A 220 -1.42 1.78 -13.54
N LEU A 221 -2.30 2.30 -14.40
CA LEU A 221 -1.93 3.19 -15.49
C LEU A 221 -1.77 4.63 -14.98
N THR A 222 -0.79 5.31 -15.52
CA THR A 222 -0.51 6.72 -15.24
C THR A 222 -0.65 7.56 -16.50
N ASN A 223 -0.94 8.85 -16.34
CA ASN A 223 -0.92 9.85 -17.42
C ASN A 223 0.48 10.45 -17.65
N ASP A 224 1.51 9.94 -16.99
CA ASP A 224 2.88 10.39 -17.18
C ASP A 224 3.38 9.96 -18.56
N HIS A 225 3.72 10.93 -19.42
CA HIS A 225 4.24 10.71 -20.77
C HIS A 225 5.60 9.99 -20.80
N ASN A 226 6.33 9.95 -19.70
CA ASN A 226 7.60 9.25 -19.55
C ASN A 226 7.46 7.84 -18.98
N ALA A 227 6.25 7.45 -18.56
CA ALA A 227 6.00 6.10 -18.11
C ALA A 227 6.00 5.11 -19.29
N PRO A 228 6.44 3.86 -19.09
CA PRO A 228 6.36 2.85 -20.13
C PRO A 228 4.93 2.74 -20.67
N ALA A 229 4.77 2.83 -21.99
CA ALA A 229 3.48 2.76 -22.64
C ALA A 229 2.94 1.32 -22.58
N TYR A 230 1.81 1.14 -21.91
CA TYR A 230 1.01 -0.07 -21.98
C TYR A 230 -0.19 0.17 -22.87
N TYR A 231 -0.50 -0.79 -23.73
CA TYR A 231 -1.73 -0.73 -24.50
C TYR A 231 -2.89 -1.16 -23.60
N ALA A 232 -3.67 -0.19 -23.11
CA ALA A 232 -4.99 -0.49 -22.57
C ALA A 232 -5.88 -0.92 -23.75
N ILE A 233 -6.29 -2.18 -23.77
CA ILE A 233 -7.31 -2.61 -24.73
C ILE A 233 -8.62 -1.99 -24.27
N PRO A 234 -9.27 -1.11 -25.06
CA PRO A 234 -10.53 -0.50 -24.68
C PRO A 234 -11.56 -1.58 -24.33
N ILE A 235 -12.36 -1.35 -23.31
CA ILE A 235 -13.39 -2.28 -22.86
C ILE A 235 -14.35 -2.63 -24.00
N ASP A 236 -14.55 -1.70 -24.93
CA ASP A 236 -15.37 -1.90 -26.13
C ASP A 236 -14.77 -2.94 -27.09
N THR A 237 -13.49 -3.20 -27.02
CA THR A 237 -12.82 -4.25 -27.81
C THR A 237 -12.94 -5.62 -27.14
N THR A 238 -12.82 -5.68 -25.81
CA THR A 238 -12.89 -6.95 -25.06
C THR A 238 -14.33 -7.37 -24.76
N HIS A 239 -15.21 -6.37 -24.51
CA HIS A 239 -16.63 -6.55 -24.18
C HIS A 239 -17.49 -5.64 -25.06
N PRO A 240 -17.58 -5.95 -26.37
CA PRO A 240 -18.23 -5.05 -27.33
C PRO A 240 -19.74 -4.99 -27.17
N PHE A 241 -20.38 -5.98 -26.53
CA PHE A 241 -21.81 -6.11 -26.54
C PHE A 241 -22.47 -5.52 -25.29
N ARG A 242 -23.51 -4.72 -25.48
CA ARG A 242 -24.53 -4.45 -24.46
C ARG A 242 -25.57 -5.54 -24.48
N GLN A 243 -26.42 -5.64 -23.46
CA GLN A 243 -27.41 -6.71 -23.34
C GLN A 243 -28.32 -6.84 -24.59
N LYS A 244 -28.75 -5.72 -25.16
CA LYS A 244 -29.57 -5.73 -26.41
C LYS A 244 -28.80 -6.30 -27.62
N GLU A 245 -27.52 -6.04 -27.68
CA GLU A 245 -26.63 -6.51 -28.75
C GLU A 245 -26.34 -8.00 -28.59
N VAL A 246 -26.15 -8.49 -27.37
CA VAL A 246 -26.08 -9.93 -27.08
C VAL A 246 -27.34 -10.65 -27.57
N VAL A 247 -28.52 -10.13 -27.26
CA VAL A 247 -29.79 -10.69 -27.70
C VAL A 247 -29.87 -10.76 -29.24
N ARG A 248 -29.51 -9.66 -29.91
CA ARG A 248 -29.50 -9.59 -31.38
C ARG A 248 -28.54 -10.60 -31.99
N GLU A 249 -27.32 -10.66 -31.47
CA GLU A 249 -26.28 -11.55 -31.97
C GLU A 249 -26.65 -13.03 -31.81
N ILE A 250 -27.19 -13.40 -30.64
CA ILE A 250 -27.63 -14.79 -30.42
C ILE A 250 -28.83 -15.14 -31.34
N ASN A 251 -29.81 -14.27 -31.45
CA ASN A 251 -30.97 -14.52 -32.35
C ASN A 251 -30.55 -14.69 -33.81
N THR A 252 -29.55 -13.93 -34.25
CA THR A 252 -28.94 -14.09 -35.58
C THR A 252 -28.29 -15.47 -35.73
N ARG A 253 -27.52 -15.91 -34.74
CA ARG A 253 -26.81 -17.21 -34.79
C ARG A 253 -27.73 -18.41 -34.63
N LEU A 254 -28.80 -18.26 -33.90
CA LEU A 254 -29.81 -19.31 -33.78
C LEU A 254 -30.73 -19.42 -35.02
N ALA A 255 -30.62 -18.50 -35.97
CA ALA A 255 -31.28 -18.53 -37.27
C ALA A 255 -32.78 -18.89 -37.20
N GLY A 256 -33.53 -18.29 -36.27
CA GLY A 256 -34.96 -18.52 -36.10
C GLY A 256 -35.36 -19.79 -35.35
N LYS A 257 -34.41 -20.65 -34.94
CA LYS A 257 -34.70 -21.86 -34.14
C LYS A 257 -35.27 -21.52 -32.76
N LYS A 258 -34.84 -20.41 -32.18
CA LYS A 258 -35.30 -19.84 -30.90
C LYS A 258 -35.14 -18.33 -30.93
N SER A 259 -36.17 -17.62 -30.46
CA SER A 259 -36.06 -16.19 -30.19
C SER A 259 -35.83 -15.98 -28.68
N ILE A 260 -34.70 -15.36 -28.30
CA ILE A 260 -34.39 -14.99 -26.94
C ILE A 260 -34.62 -13.50 -26.70
N THR A 261 -34.83 -13.13 -25.45
CA THR A 261 -35.17 -11.79 -25.01
C THR A 261 -34.13 -11.27 -24.01
N SER A 262 -34.18 -9.98 -23.66
CA SER A 262 -33.38 -9.41 -22.62
C SER A 262 -33.64 -10.05 -21.25
N HIS A 263 -34.83 -10.61 -21.02
CA HIS A 263 -35.16 -11.33 -19.79
C HIS A 263 -34.41 -12.66 -19.70
N ASP A 264 -34.26 -13.37 -20.82
CA ASP A 264 -33.47 -14.62 -20.86
C ASP A 264 -32.02 -14.35 -20.45
N ILE A 265 -31.42 -13.28 -20.98
CA ILE A 265 -30.05 -12.87 -20.58
C ILE A 265 -29.96 -12.49 -19.12
N LEU A 266 -30.99 -11.82 -18.58
CA LEU A 266 -31.06 -11.51 -17.15
C LEU A 266 -31.09 -12.78 -16.29
N CYS A 267 -31.93 -13.76 -16.65
CA CYS A 267 -32.02 -15.04 -15.92
C CYS A 267 -30.68 -15.77 -15.93
N VAL A 268 -30.05 -15.91 -17.10
CA VAL A 268 -28.73 -16.54 -17.23
C VAL A 268 -27.71 -15.81 -16.37
N ARG A 269 -27.66 -14.49 -16.43
CA ARG A 269 -26.72 -13.68 -15.64
C ARG A 269 -26.84 -13.94 -14.15
N ARG A 270 -28.07 -14.09 -13.65
CA ARG A 270 -28.34 -14.31 -12.23
C ARG A 270 -28.08 -15.75 -11.80
N VAL A 271 -28.56 -16.73 -12.56
CA VAL A 271 -28.42 -18.16 -12.23
C VAL A 271 -26.94 -18.58 -12.26
N TYR A 272 -26.20 -18.16 -13.30
CA TYR A 272 -24.80 -18.55 -13.49
C TYR A 272 -23.80 -17.53 -12.93
N SER A 273 -24.27 -16.51 -12.21
CA SER A 273 -23.40 -15.46 -11.64
C SER A 273 -22.43 -14.83 -12.66
N VAL A 274 -22.85 -14.68 -13.91
CA VAL A 274 -22.02 -14.23 -15.05
C VAL A 274 -21.30 -12.92 -14.76
N GLN A 275 -21.88 -12.05 -13.96
CA GLN A 275 -21.29 -10.76 -13.56
C GLN A 275 -20.02 -10.89 -12.70
N LYS A 276 -19.76 -12.09 -12.15
CA LYS A 276 -18.53 -12.38 -11.36
C LYS A 276 -17.40 -12.90 -12.24
N ASP A 277 -17.69 -13.24 -13.51
CA ASP A 277 -16.70 -13.75 -14.45
C ASP A 277 -16.36 -12.69 -15.49
N ILE A 278 -15.19 -12.06 -15.34
CA ILE A 278 -14.68 -11.04 -16.26
C ILE A 278 -14.49 -11.55 -17.70
N LYS A 279 -14.37 -12.86 -17.89
CA LYS A 279 -14.33 -13.46 -19.22
C LYS A 279 -15.64 -13.22 -20.01
N PHE A 280 -16.75 -13.14 -19.31
CA PHE A 280 -18.08 -13.04 -19.89
C PHE A 280 -18.69 -11.65 -19.75
N CYS A 281 -18.50 -11.00 -18.62
CA CYS A 281 -19.19 -9.75 -18.29
C CYS A 281 -18.27 -8.77 -17.57
N TYR A 282 -18.34 -7.53 -17.97
CA TYR A 282 -17.71 -6.41 -17.28
C TYR A 282 -18.75 -5.36 -16.89
N THR A 283 -18.75 -4.94 -15.64
CA THR A 283 -19.65 -3.89 -15.15
C THR A 283 -18.82 -2.83 -14.45
N GLN A 284 -18.87 -1.62 -14.94
CA GLN A 284 -18.28 -0.44 -14.29
C GLN A 284 -19.31 0.15 -13.32
N ASN A 285 -18.84 0.78 -12.22
CA ASN A 285 -19.72 1.46 -11.27
C ASN A 285 -20.65 2.45 -11.99
N TYR A 286 -21.94 2.36 -11.70
CA TYR A 286 -23.01 3.18 -12.31
C TYR A 286 -23.20 3.03 -13.82
N ALA A 287 -22.64 1.98 -14.44
CA ALA A 287 -22.79 1.71 -15.85
C ALA A 287 -23.54 0.39 -16.12
N SER A 288 -24.13 0.28 -17.31
CA SER A 288 -24.76 -0.97 -17.76
C SER A 288 -23.70 -2.04 -18.05
N PRO A 289 -23.96 -3.32 -17.73
CA PRO A 289 -23.06 -4.42 -18.03
C PRO A 289 -22.72 -4.50 -19.52
N ARG A 290 -21.46 -4.84 -19.80
CA ARG A 290 -20.97 -5.16 -21.13
C ARG A 290 -20.54 -6.62 -21.19
N TYR A 291 -20.68 -7.24 -22.34
CA TYR A 291 -20.45 -8.66 -22.51
C TYR A 291 -19.42 -8.92 -23.61
N SER A 292 -18.64 -9.96 -23.40
CA SER A 292 -17.62 -10.40 -24.35
C SER A 292 -18.19 -11.28 -25.46
N GLN A 293 -17.40 -11.46 -26.52
CA GLN A 293 -17.69 -12.47 -27.55
C GLN A 293 -17.76 -13.87 -26.96
N ALA A 294 -16.90 -14.19 -25.98
CA ALA A 294 -16.89 -15.49 -25.31
C ALA A 294 -18.22 -15.80 -24.59
N PHE A 295 -18.92 -14.79 -24.07
CA PHE A 295 -20.25 -14.98 -23.49
C PHE A 295 -21.29 -15.37 -24.52
N VAL A 296 -21.29 -14.71 -25.69
CA VAL A 296 -22.18 -15.05 -26.80
C VAL A 296 -21.92 -16.48 -27.27
N ASP A 297 -20.67 -16.84 -27.49
CA ASP A 297 -20.27 -18.18 -27.94
C ASP A 297 -20.68 -19.25 -26.90
N TRP A 298 -20.50 -18.98 -25.62
CA TRP A 298 -20.92 -19.87 -24.55
C TRP A 298 -22.45 -20.08 -24.51
N LEU A 299 -23.23 -19.02 -24.71
CA LEU A 299 -24.68 -19.11 -24.75
C LEU A 299 -25.19 -19.95 -25.94
N VAL A 300 -24.59 -19.76 -27.11
CA VAL A 300 -24.89 -20.55 -28.30
C VAL A 300 -24.51 -22.00 -28.09
N GLN A 301 -23.35 -22.27 -27.49
CA GLN A 301 -22.94 -23.62 -27.17
C GLN A 301 -23.92 -24.29 -26.20
N LYS A 302 -24.33 -23.61 -25.14
CA LYS A 302 -25.28 -24.14 -24.14
C LYS A 302 -26.65 -24.46 -24.77
N TYR A 303 -27.11 -23.62 -25.65
CA TYR A 303 -28.35 -23.90 -26.40
C TYR A 303 -28.21 -25.11 -27.35
N ASN A 304 -27.06 -25.27 -27.98
CA ASN A 304 -26.81 -26.43 -28.87
C ASN A 304 -26.68 -27.75 -28.06
N GLU A 305 -26.14 -27.69 -26.84
CA GLU A 305 -26.08 -28.82 -25.92
C GLU A 305 -27.48 -29.20 -25.38
N ASP A 306 -28.30 -28.19 -25.09
CA ASP A 306 -29.67 -28.36 -24.58
C ASP A 306 -30.60 -27.27 -25.16
N THR A 307 -31.46 -27.62 -26.06
CA THR A 307 -32.42 -26.69 -26.70
C THR A 307 -33.40 -26.06 -25.70
N LYS A 308 -33.60 -26.65 -24.52
CA LYS A 308 -34.39 -26.14 -23.40
C LYS A 308 -33.58 -25.30 -22.38
N PHE A 309 -32.33 -25.02 -22.67
CA PHE A 309 -31.43 -24.29 -21.76
C PHE A 309 -32.03 -23.01 -21.19
N PHE A 310 -32.56 -22.13 -22.03
CA PHE A 310 -33.14 -20.87 -21.58
C PHE A 310 -34.42 -21.04 -20.77
N GLU A 311 -35.24 -22.06 -21.07
CA GLU A 311 -36.46 -22.37 -20.31
C GLU A 311 -36.11 -22.88 -18.93
N LYS A 312 -35.23 -23.85 -18.83
CA LYS A 312 -34.71 -24.35 -17.53
C LYS A 312 -34.07 -23.25 -16.68
N THR A 313 -33.34 -22.32 -17.32
CA THR A 313 -32.70 -21.22 -16.62
C THR A 313 -33.74 -20.23 -16.08
N LYS A 314 -34.85 -20.00 -16.76
CA LYS A 314 -35.97 -19.20 -16.22
C LYS A 314 -36.58 -19.84 -14.99
N ASP A 315 -36.86 -21.13 -15.06
CA ASP A 315 -37.44 -21.88 -13.94
C ASP A 315 -36.51 -21.82 -12.70
N GLN A 316 -35.21 -22.00 -12.91
CA GLN A 316 -34.22 -21.84 -11.84
C GLN A 316 -34.17 -20.43 -11.26
N PHE A 317 -34.26 -19.40 -12.11
CA PHE A 317 -34.30 -18.03 -11.68
C PHE A 317 -35.53 -17.69 -10.83
N ASP A 318 -36.70 -18.24 -11.22
CA ASP A 318 -37.94 -18.04 -10.45
C ASP A 318 -37.91 -18.78 -9.10
N GLN A 319 -37.29 -19.96 -9.03
CA GLN A 319 -36.99 -20.63 -7.76
C GLN A 319 -36.06 -19.82 -6.85
N LEU A 320 -35.00 -19.20 -7.43
CA LEU A 320 -34.09 -18.33 -6.66
C LEU A 320 -34.81 -17.11 -6.07
N LYS A 321 -35.82 -16.54 -6.79
CA LYS A 321 -36.63 -15.44 -6.27
C LYS A 321 -37.51 -15.86 -5.11
N GLN A 322 -38.14 -17.06 -5.20
CA GLN A 322 -38.99 -17.57 -4.13
C GLN A 322 -38.21 -17.88 -2.86
N ASN A 323 -36.96 -18.33 -2.97
CA ASN A 323 -36.09 -18.62 -1.82
C ASN A 323 -35.46 -17.38 -1.20
N ALA A 324 -35.52 -16.21 -1.86
CA ALA A 324 -34.95 -14.94 -1.39
C ALA A 324 -36.01 -13.97 -0.85
N ALA A 325 -37.29 -14.29 -0.93
CA ALA A 325 -38.45 -13.57 -0.38
C ALA A 325 -38.85 -14.18 0.97
#